data_cdccae2db7be2d12f22baf0d74ca9db0
#
_entry.id   cdccae2db7be2d12f22baf0d74ca9db0
#
_cell.length_a   1.000
_cell.length_b   1.000
_cell.length_c   1.000
_cell.angle_alpha   90.00
_cell.angle_beta   90.00
_cell.angle_gamma   90.00
#
_symmetry.space_group_name_H-M   'P 1'
#
loop_
_entity.id
_entity.type
_entity.pdbx_description
1 polymer ?
#
loop_
_entity_poly.entity_id
_entity_poly.type
_entity_poly.pdbx_seq_one_letter_code
_entity_poly.pdbx_strand_id
1 'polypeptide(L)'
;MGKANRKGSAVLLLCTTGAILAFLDPVQPTRAPDCGGILTPLGLSYLAEVSKPHAEVALRRDLMARRASDLFLGSTDPSRKRITSVKLVDLWLSLIPEAGLRLGIEVELRIAPLHAVPMPARISIQADLHVDVGPDGNLQLLTSACRPTVHAQSTREAESKSSRSILDKEVDVDKLCLDVSKLLLLPNEQLMSLTALFPVTPSCQLQYLPLAAPVFSKQGIALSLQTTFQVAGAAVPVPVSPVPFSVPELASSSTSHLILALSEHFYTSLYFSLERAGAFNMTIPSVLTTATLAQKITQVGSLYHEDLPIMLSAVLRSSPRVMLEEGRAALKLFLTVHIGAGSPDFQSFLSVSADVTAGLQLSVSDTRMMISTAVIEDAELSLAASNVGLVPAALLEELFLAPVCQQVPAWMDDVLREGVHLPHPSRFTYTDVSVVIHKDYVLVPCNLKLQSTMA
;
A
#
# COMPACT_ATOMS: atom_id res chain seq x y z
N MET A 1 -17.51 33.33 -81.64
CA MET A 1 -16.19 32.66 -81.59
C MET A 1 -15.62 32.88 -80.19
N GLY A 2 -15.31 31.84 -79.41
CA GLY A 2 -14.67 32.02 -78.13
C GLY A 2 -15.27 31.09 -77.08
N LYS A 3 -14.76 29.82 -76.99
CA LYS A 3 -15.13 28.85 -76.02
C LYS A 3 -14.54 29.23 -74.68
N ALA A 4 -15.36 29.31 -73.62
CA ALA A 4 -14.93 29.37 -72.25
C ALA A 4 -15.00 27.99 -71.60
N ASN A 5 -13.88 27.58 -71.04
CA ASN A 5 -13.61 26.31 -70.47
C ASN A 5 -14.02 26.31 -68.95
N ARG A 6 -15.03 25.55 -68.57
CA ARG A 6 -15.36 25.28 -67.15
C ARG A 6 -14.66 24.02 -66.73
N LYS A 7 -13.65 24.13 -65.91
CA LYS A 7 -13.13 23.06 -65.05
C LYS A 7 -12.70 23.68 -63.72
N GLY A 8 -13.24 23.22 -62.66
CA GLY A 8 -12.73 23.55 -61.30
C GLY A 8 -13.81 23.77 -60.28
N SER A 9 -14.49 22.72 -59.82
CA SER A 9 -15.24 22.74 -58.57
C SER A 9 -15.68 21.30 -58.20
N ALA A 10 -14.72 20.45 -57.82
CA ALA A 10 -15.06 19.12 -57.27
C ALA A 10 -13.97 18.55 -56.34
N VAL A 11 -13.16 19.38 -55.70
CA VAL A 11 -12.08 18.88 -54.81
C VAL A 11 -12.16 19.48 -53.38
N LEU A 12 -13.18 20.26 -53.04
CA LEU A 12 -13.24 20.94 -51.74
C LEU A 12 -14.31 20.38 -50.76
N LEU A 13 -14.79 19.15 -50.94
CA LEU A 13 -15.80 18.57 -50.04
C LEU A 13 -15.40 17.24 -49.39
N LEU A 14 -14.15 16.84 -49.43
CA LEU A 14 -13.69 15.57 -48.83
C LEU A 14 -12.66 15.73 -47.69
N CYS A 15 -12.36 16.97 -47.26
CA CYS A 15 -11.43 17.21 -46.14
C CYS A 15 -12.09 17.63 -44.81
N THR A 16 -13.41 17.69 -44.71
CA THR A 16 -14.06 18.13 -43.46
C THR A 16 -14.71 17.04 -42.62
N THR A 17 -14.68 15.77 -43.06
CA THR A 17 -15.18 14.64 -42.25
C THR A 17 -14.10 13.85 -41.50
N GLY A 18 -12.81 14.15 -41.74
CA GLY A 18 -11.68 13.50 -41.08
C GLY A 18 -11.20 14.14 -39.77
N ALA A 19 -11.68 15.35 -39.45
CA ALA A 19 -11.12 16.15 -38.34
C ALA A 19 -11.98 16.15 -37.05
N ILE A 20 -13.06 15.40 -36.98
CA ILE A 20 -13.94 15.35 -35.78
C ILE A 20 -13.73 14.06 -34.95
N LEU A 21 -12.91 13.14 -35.41
CA LEU A 21 -12.63 11.90 -34.68
C LEU A 21 -11.31 11.90 -33.89
N ALA A 22 -10.63 13.02 -33.75
CA ALA A 22 -9.30 13.11 -33.12
C ALA A 22 -9.28 13.78 -31.74
N PHE A 23 -10.42 14.01 -31.09
CA PHE A 23 -10.48 14.58 -29.74
C PHE A 23 -11.45 13.79 -28.83
N LEU A 24 -11.36 12.47 -28.87
CA LEU A 24 -11.66 11.67 -27.71
C LEU A 24 -10.30 11.40 -27.05
N ASP A 25 -9.84 12.36 -26.25
CA ASP A 25 -8.83 12.03 -25.24
C ASP A 25 -9.34 10.79 -24.52
N PRO A 26 -8.54 9.72 -24.38
CA PRO A 26 -8.91 8.63 -23.51
C PRO A 26 -9.19 9.28 -22.17
N VAL A 27 -10.42 9.16 -21.67
CA VAL A 27 -10.79 9.58 -20.32
C VAL A 27 -9.79 8.90 -19.42
N GLN A 28 -8.75 9.61 -19.04
CA GLN A 28 -7.80 9.10 -18.05
C GLN A 28 -8.64 8.83 -16.82
N PRO A 29 -8.61 7.63 -16.26
CA PRO A 29 -9.33 7.34 -15.04
C PRO A 29 -8.90 8.40 -14.02
N THR A 30 -9.87 9.12 -13.49
CA THR A 30 -9.62 10.16 -12.49
C THR A 30 -8.86 9.53 -11.34
N ARG A 31 -7.57 9.86 -11.21
CA ARG A 31 -6.72 9.36 -10.14
C ARG A 31 -7.16 10.07 -8.86
N ALA A 32 -7.73 9.33 -7.95
CA ALA A 32 -8.09 9.82 -6.62
C ALA A 32 -7.56 8.87 -5.56
N PRO A 33 -7.09 9.37 -4.40
CA PRO A 33 -6.64 8.52 -3.32
C PRO A 33 -7.82 7.71 -2.77
N ASP A 34 -7.55 6.46 -2.43
CA ASP A 34 -8.47 5.54 -1.77
C ASP A 34 -7.91 4.99 -0.45
N CYS A 35 -6.64 5.26 -0.19
CA CYS A 35 -5.99 4.96 1.06
C CYS A 35 -4.86 5.96 1.35
N GLY A 36 -4.25 5.83 2.50
CA GLY A 36 -3.11 6.65 2.90
C GLY A 36 -2.67 6.39 4.34
N GLY A 37 -1.84 7.26 4.86
CA GLY A 37 -1.40 7.18 6.24
C GLY A 37 -0.74 8.44 6.74
N ILE A 38 -0.64 8.57 8.05
CA ILE A 38 0.05 9.65 8.74
C ILE A 38 1.15 9.06 9.63
N LEU A 39 2.39 9.41 9.31
CA LEU A 39 3.51 9.18 10.21
C LEU A 39 3.54 10.30 11.25
N THR A 40 3.26 9.96 12.49
CA THR A 40 3.11 10.93 13.57
C THR A 40 4.45 11.49 14.07
N PRO A 41 4.47 12.58 14.85
CA PRO A 41 5.71 13.06 15.50
C PRO A 41 6.35 12.00 16.40
N LEU A 42 5.56 11.15 17.06
CA LEU A 42 6.05 10.04 17.86
C LEU A 42 6.75 8.99 16.98
N GLY A 43 6.16 8.68 15.82
CA GLY A 43 6.78 7.80 14.83
C GLY A 43 8.10 8.34 14.29
N LEU A 44 8.21 9.65 14.06
CA LEU A 44 9.46 10.30 13.67
C LEU A 44 10.53 10.20 14.77
N SER A 45 10.14 10.40 16.03
CA SER A 45 11.06 10.24 17.17
C SER A 45 11.56 8.80 17.29
N TYR A 46 10.67 7.83 17.08
CA TYR A 46 11.05 6.41 17.04
C TYR A 46 12.02 6.11 15.89
N LEU A 47 11.74 6.59 14.67
CA LEU A 47 12.62 6.41 13.52
C LEU A 47 13.99 7.02 13.75
N ALA A 48 14.07 8.20 14.36
CA ALA A 48 15.34 8.82 14.75
C ALA A 48 16.13 7.90 15.70
N GLU A 49 15.49 7.40 16.75
CA GLU A 49 16.13 6.55 17.75
C GLU A 49 16.67 5.25 17.18
N VAL A 50 15.85 4.52 16.40
CA VAL A 50 16.27 3.24 15.79
C VAL A 50 17.31 3.43 14.67
N SER A 51 17.41 4.64 14.10
CA SER A 51 18.42 4.98 13.10
C SER A 51 19.79 5.27 13.68
N LYS A 52 19.91 5.62 14.98
CA LYS A 52 21.19 5.99 15.62
C LYS A 52 22.32 4.98 15.39
N PRO A 53 22.15 3.65 15.63
CA PRO A 53 23.23 2.68 15.40
C PRO A 53 23.67 2.62 13.95
N HIS A 54 22.70 2.67 13.01
CA HIS A 54 22.96 2.68 11.57
C HIS A 54 23.73 3.92 11.15
N ALA A 55 23.28 5.10 11.59
CA ALA A 55 23.92 6.37 11.31
C ALA A 55 25.35 6.42 11.87
N GLU A 56 25.59 5.89 13.08
CA GLU A 56 26.94 5.84 13.65
C GLU A 56 27.89 4.99 12.80
N VAL A 57 27.44 3.81 12.35
CA VAL A 57 28.24 2.93 11.49
C VAL A 57 28.55 3.61 10.15
N ALA A 58 27.54 4.23 9.52
CA ALA A 58 27.72 4.95 8.27
C ALA A 58 28.67 6.13 8.41
N LEU A 59 28.49 6.98 9.42
CA LEU A 59 29.37 8.12 9.70
C LEU A 59 30.80 7.66 10.01
N ARG A 60 30.98 6.60 10.80
CA ARG A 60 32.29 6.03 11.10
C ARG A 60 32.99 5.58 9.84
N ARG A 61 32.29 4.85 8.97
CA ARG A 61 32.84 4.40 7.67
C ARG A 61 33.26 5.59 6.81
N ASP A 62 32.42 6.60 6.66
CA ASP A 62 32.65 7.70 5.73
C ASP A 62 33.71 8.69 6.25
N LEU A 63 33.77 8.94 7.56
CA LEU A 63 34.75 9.84 8.21
C LEU A 63 36.12 9.17 8.41
N MET A 64 36.16 7.86 8.60
CA MET A 64 37.41 7.11 8.80
C MET A 64 37.96 6.50 7.51
N ALA A 65 37.21 6.53 6.38
CA ALA A 65 37.67 6.06 5.10
C ALA A 65 38.89 6.88 4.62
N ARG A 66 39.94 6.19 4.19
CA ARG A 66 41.09 6.85 3.55
C ARG A 66 40.64 7.45 2.22
N ARG A 67 40.96 8.71 1.97
CA ARG A 67 40.72 9.30 0.66
C ARG A 67 41.53 8.53 -0.41
N ALA A 68 40.89 8.23 -1.52
CA ALA A 68 41.56 7.52 -2.64
C ALA A 68 42.78 8.28 -3.16
N SER A 69 42.78 9.64 -3.04
CA SER A 69 43.94 10.49 -3.36
C SER A 69 45.17 10.22 -2.50
N ASP A 70 45.01 9.71 -1.29
CA ASP A 70 46.13 9.40 -0.38
C ASP A 70 46.87 8.12 -0.79
N LEU A 71 46.21 7.24 -1.53
CA LEU A 71 46.79 5.98 -2.05
C LEU A 71 47.65 6.20 -3.31
N PHE A 72 47.33 7.23 -4.11
CA PHE A 72 48.01 7.48 -5.38
C PHE A 72 49.24 8.40 -5.28
N LEU A 73 49.33 9.24 -4.25
CA LEU A 73 50.38 10.27 -4.18
C LEU A 73 51.58 9.88 -3.33
N GLY A 74 51.60 8.74 -2.65
CA GLY A 74 52.73 8.29 -1.83
C GLY A 74 53.21 9.31 -0.77
N SER A 75 52.43 10.39 -0.56
CA SER A 75 52.76 11.52 0.30
C SER A 75 52.29 11.19 1.70
N THR A 76 53.16 10.67 2.51
CA THR A 76 53.05 10.70 3.97
C THR A 76 53.33 12.13 4.44
N ASP A 77 52.35 13.02 4.31
CA ASP A 77 52.44 14.33 4.97
C ASP A 77 52.33 14.10 6.50
N PRO A 78 53.42 14.32 7.27
CA PRO A 78 53.45 14.05 8.70
C PRO A 78 52.57 14.99 9.52
N SER A 79 51.95 16.01 8.92
CA SER A 79 51.10 16.97 9.58
C SER A 79 49.62 16.54 9.62
N ARG A 80 49.22 15.43 8.96
CA ARG A 80 47.84 15.03 8.89
C ARG A 80 47.31 14.43 10.19
N LYS A 81 46.29 15.07 10.71
CA LYS A 81 45.52 14.61 11.88
C LYS A 81 44.61 13.48 11.45
N ARG A 82 44.54 12.43 12.25
CA ARG A 82 43.71 11.25 11.95
C ARG A 82 42.52 11.19 12.87
N ILE A 83 41.33 11.04 12.33
CA ILE A 83 40.12 10.72 13.11
C ILE A 83 40.29 9.30 13.65
N THR A 84 40.32 9.14 14.97
CA THR A 84 40.56 7.85 15.66
C THR A 84 39.27 7.28 16.24
N SER A 85 38.26 8.11 16.49
CA SER A 85 36.97 7.68 17.01
C SER A 85 35.87 8.58 16.51
N VAL A 86 34.74 8.00 16.15
CA VAL A 86 33.49 8.65 15.78
C VAL A 86 32.42 8.08 16.69
N LYS A 87 31.72 8.91 17.43
CA LYS A 87 30.60 8.54 18.29
C LYS A 87 29.41 9.45 18.00
N LEU A 88 28.28 8.85 17.65
CA LEU A 88 27.03 9.58 17.53
C LEU A 88 26.51 9.90 18.94
N VAL A 89 26.33 11.19 19.24
CA VAL A 89 25.81 11.67 20.53
C VAL A 89 24.30 11.74 20.48
N ASP A 90 23.76 12.35 19.42
CA ASP A 90 22.33 12.46 19.21
C ASP A 90 21.95 12.50 17.75
N LEU A 91 20.73 12.04 17.44
CA LEU A 91 20.07 12.11 16.17
C LEU A 91 18.58 12.34 16.40
N TRP A 92 18.04 13.39 15.80
CA TRP A 92 16.64 13.74 15.96
C TRP A 92 16.02 14.20 14.65
N LEU A 93 14.70 13.99 14.52
CA LEU A 93 13.87 14.44 13.42
C LEU A 93 12.79 15.35 13.94
N SER A 94 12.57 16.48 13.29
CA SER A 94 11.46 17.38 13.56
C SER A 94 10.74 17.80 12.30
N LEU A 95 9.44 18.07 12.42
CA LEU A 95 8.61 18.56 11.31
C LEU A 95 8.88 20.03 11.06
N ILE A 96 8.98 20.39 9.78
CA ILE A 96 8.89 21.77 9.31
C ILE A 96 7.55 21.86 8.57
N PRO A 97 6.50 22.43 9.17
CA PRO A 97 5.19 22.51 8.55
C PRO A 97 5.27 23.11 7.13
N GLU A 98 4.55 22.52 6.19
CA GLU A 98 4.49 22.90 4.76
C GLU A 98 5.81 22.80 3.98
N ALA A 99 6.94 22.47 4.63
CA ALA A 99 8.25 22.45 3.98
C ALA A 99 8.94 21.08 3.99
N GLY A 100 8.82 20.29 5.06
CA GLY A 100 9.51 19.01 5.13
C GLY A 100 9.93 18.57 6.53
N LEU A 101 11.11 17.99 6.64
CA LEU A 101 11.71 17.50 7.87
C LEU A 101 13.03 18.19 8.15
N ARG A 102 13.35 18.39 9.40
CA ARG A 102 14.70 18.76 9.85
C ARG A 102 15.34 17.59 10.57
N LEU A 103 16.46 17.13 10.03
CA LEU A 103 17.34 16.15 10.65
C LEU A 103 18.47 16.88 11.38
N GLY A 104 18.62 16.60 12.67
CA GLY A 104 19.75 17.06 13.46
C GLY A 104 20.61 15.88 13.90
N ILE A 105 21.92 16.02 13.79
CA ILE A 105 22.92 15.01 14.14
C ILE A 105 24.01 15.65 14.95
N GLU A 106 24.33 15.10 16.12
CA GLU A 106 25.48 15.48 16.93
C GLU A 106 26.48 14.34 17.01
N VAL A 107 27.72 14.64 16.60
CA VAL A 107 28.82 13.67 16.55
C VAL A 107 30.00 14.15 17.36
N GLU A 108 30.52 13.29 18.22
CA GLU A 108 31.79 13.50 18.93
C GLU A 108 32.91 12.76 18.17
N LEU A 109 33.94 13.50 17.80
CA LEU A 109 35.13 13.00 17.13
C LEU A 109 36.32 13.05 18.07
N ARG A 110 37.24 12.06 17.97
CA ARG A 110 38.57 12.13 18.52
C ARG A 110 39.57 12.23 17.39
N ILE A 111 40.34 13.29 17.40
CA ILE A 111 41.33 13.60 16.39
C ILE A 111 42.71 13.47 17.02
N ALA A 112 43.54 12.53 16.54
CA ALA A 112 44.92 12.36 17.01
C ALA A 112 45.86 13.05 16.04
N PRO A 113 46.55 14.14 16.47
CA PRO A 113 47.69 14.64 15.75
C PRO A 113 48.87 13.67 15.91
N LEU A 114 49.79 13.62 14.95
CA LEU A 114 50.87 12.61 14.87
C LEU A 114 51.80 12.58 16.14
N HIS A 115 51.86 13.67 16.91
CA HIS A 115 52.75 13.80 18.06
C HIS A 115 52.10 14.48 19.30
N ALA A 116 50.76 14.47 19.40
CA ALA A 116 50.06 15.13 20.51
C ALA A 116 48.88 14.31 21.05
N VAL A 117 48.36 14.70 22.20
CA VAL A 117 47.20 14.07 22.85
C VAL A 117 45.95 14.22 21.97
N PRO A 118 45.13 13.15 21.80
CA PRO A 118 43.90 13.22 21.03
C PRO A 118 42.97 14.32 21.57
N MET A 119 42.48 15.19 20.68
CA MET A 119 41.58 16.28 20.99
C MET A 119 40.14 15.89 20.69
N PRO A 120 39.19 16.09 21.64
CA PRO A 120 37.78 15.92 21.35
C PRO A 120 37.25 17.10 20.51
N ALA A 121 36.46 16.81 19.50
CA ALA A 121 35.75 17.80 18.71
C ALA A 121 34.30 17.37 18.53
N ARG A 122 33.37 18.30 18.56
CA ARG A 122 31.94 18.04 18.35
C ARG A 122 31.51 18.67 17.04
N ILE A 123 30.81 17.93 16.22
CA ILE A 123 30.17 18.40 14.99
C ILE A 123 28.67 18.29 15.18
N SER A 124 27.96 19.38 14.89
CA SER A 124 26.51 19.42 14.76
C SER A 124 26.16 19.61 13.28
N ILE A 125 25.32 18.74 12.73
CA ILE A 125 24.83 18.81 11.35
C ILE A 125 23.33 19.02 11.43
N GLN A 126 22.82 20.06 10.77
CA GLN A 126 21.39 20.25 10.56
C GLN A 126 21.09 20.20 9.07
N ALA A 127 20.19 19.32 8.68
CA ALA A 127 19.79 19.16 7.29
C ALA A 127 18.27 19.26 7.17
N ASP A 128 17.81 20.06 6.23
CA ASP A 128 16.41 20.12 5.85
C ASP A 128 16.17 19.13 4.71
N LEU A 129 15.21 18.23 4.92
CA LEU A 129 14.85 17.16 4.00
C LEU A 129 13.43 17.36 3.51
N HIS A 130 13.16 17.02 2.27
CA HIS A 130 11.81 16.95 1.72
C HIS A 130 11.63 15.66 0.93
N VAL A 131 10.38 15.24 0.77
CA VAL A 131 10.02 14.07 -0.03
C VAL A 131 9.32 14.56 -1.29
N ASP A 132 9.79 14.11 -2.43
CA ASP A 132 9.22 14.44 -3.72
C ASP A 132 8.79 13.16 -4.46
N VAL A 133 7.94 13.31 -5.48
CA VAL A 133 7.55 12.21 -6.36
C VAL A 133 8.40 12.29 -7.62
N GLY A 134 9.23 11.28 -7.84
CA GLY A 134 10.05 11.16 -9.04
C GLY A 134 9.20 10.95 -10.31
N PRO A 135 9.81 11.12 -11.48
CA PRO A 135 9.12 10.93 -12.77
C PRO A 135 8.61 9.49 -12.98
N ASP A 136 9.15 8.54 -12.26
CA ASP A 136 8.75 7.13 -12.21
C ASP A 136 7.60 6.84 -11.23
N GLY A 137 7.10 7.88 -10.54
CA GLY A 137 6.05 7.77 -9.52
C GLY A 137 6.53 7.31 -8.15
N ASN A 138 7.85 7.11 -7.95
CA ASN A 138 8.41 6.72 -6.68
C ASN A 138 8.69 7.93 -5.78
N LEU A 139 8.58 7.74 -4.47
CA LEU A 139 8.95 8.75 -3.49
C LEU A 139 10.46 8.81 -3.32
N GLN A 140 11.00 10.04 -3.28
CA GLN A 140 12.42 10.30 -3.10
C GLN A 140 12.64 11.26 -1.93
N LEU A 141 13.53 10.90 -1.02
CA LEU A 141 13.95 11.76 0.09
C LEU A 141 15.16 12.57 -0.36
N LEU A 142 14.99 13.90 -0.44
CA LEU A 142 15.98 14.82 -0.94
C LEU A 142 16.44 15.78 0.16
N THR A 143 17.72 16.16 0.12
CA THR A 143 18.28 17.19 1.01
C THR A 143 18.16 18.55 0.34
N SER A 144 17.40 19.47 0.94
CA SER A 144 17.22 20.84 0.41
C SER A 144 18.24 21.84 0.96
N ALA A 145 18.66 21.67 2.21
CA ALA A 145 19.69 22.45 2.84
C ALA A 145 20.47 21.64 3.86
N CYS A 146 21.77 21.89 3.99
CA CYS A 146 22.59 21.28 5.03
C CYS A 146 23.53 22.32 5.64
N ARG A 147 23.58 22.36 6.95
CA ARG A 147 24.36 23.34 7.72
C ARG A 147 25.18 22.61 8.78
N PRO A 148 26.45 22.32 8.49
CA PRO A 148 27.32 21.75 9.49
C PRO A 148 27.87 22.89 10.40
N THR A 149 27.96 22.61 11.70
CA THR A 149 28.57 23.49 12.68
C THR A 149 29.59 22.70 13.47
N VAL A 150 30.82 23.19 13.49
CA VAL A 150 31.91 22.54 14.21
C VAL A 150 32.16 23.29 15.51
N HIS A 151 32.10 22.56 16.63
CA HIS A 151 32.41 23.07 17.96
C HIS A 151 33.70 22.40 18.45
N ALA A 152 34.82 23.17 18.47
CA ALA A 152 36.05 22.71 19.12
C ALA A 152 35.91 22.96 20.63
N GLN A 153 36.02 21.90 21.43
CA GLN A 153 36.13 22.03 22.87
C GLN A 153 37.58 22.39 23.21
N SER A 154 37.90 23.69 23.22
CA SER A 154 39.21 24.20 23.67
C SER A 154 38.99 25.17 24.82
N THR A 155 39.81 25.02 25.85
CA THR A 155 39.80 25.85 27.05
C THR A 155 40.39 27.24 26.83
N ARG A 156 40.91 27.57 25.63
CA ARG A 156 41.50 28.88 25.27
C ARG A 156 40.96 29.38 23.93
N GLU A 157 40.49 30.63 23.90
CA GLU A 157 39.90 31.27 22.70
C GLU A 157 40.83 31.30 21.46
N ALA A 158 42.16 31.40 21.67
CA ALA A 158 43.14 31.40 20.56
C ALA A 158 43.30 30.05 19.87
N GLU A 159 43.11 28.94 20.58
CA GLU A 159 43.17 27.58 20.03
C GLU A 159 41.87 27.21 19.30
N SER A 160 40.74 27.83 19.63
CA SER A 160 39.44 27.63 19.00
C SER A 160 39.45 28.00 17.50
N LYS A 161 40.06 29.09 17.09
CA LYS A 161 40.15 29.53 15.67
C LYS A 161 41.05 28.61 14.86
N SER A 162 42.18 28.15 15.45
CA SER A 162 43.09 27.20 14.80
C SER A 162 42.43 25.82 14.64
N SER A 163 41.68 25.36 15.65
CA SER A 163 41.01 24.06 15.62
C SER A 163 39.87 24.00 14.58
N ARG A 164 39.17 25.12 14.38
CA ARG A 164 38.10 25.22 13.37
C ARG A 164 38.66 25.14 11.95
N SER A 165 39.73 25.88 11.64
CA SER A 165 40.37 25.83 10.31
C SER A 165 41.02 24.46 10.00
N ILE A 166 41.33 23.68 11.02
CA ILE A 166 41.92 22.35 10.89
C ILE A 166 40.85 21.30 10.63
N LEU A 167 39.71 21.39 11.30
CA LEU A 167 38.57 20.50 11.09
C LEU A 167 37.95 20.67 9.70
N ASP A 168 37.83 21.90 9.22
CA ASP A 168 37.33 22.21 7.87
C ASP A 168 38.19 21.59 6.76
N LYS A 169 39.49 21.37 7.04
CA LYS A 169 40.42 20.70 6.09
C LYS A 169 40.41 19.18 6.18
N GLU A 170 40.16 18.61 7.36
CA GLU A 170 40.22 17.17 7.61
C GLU A 170 38.88 16.47 7.37
N VAL A 171 37.75 17.14 7.62
CA VAL A 171 36.40 16.62 7.45
C VAL A 171 35.79 17.26 6.22
N ASP A 172 35.48 16.46 5.21
CA ASP A 172 34.72 16.89 4.05
C ASP A 172 33.24 17.00 4.41
N VAL A 173 32.89 18.15 4.96
CA VAL A 173 31.57 18.43 5.50
C VAL A 173 30.51 18.47 4.38
N ASP A 174 30.92 18.94 3.19
CA ASP A 174 30.03 18.96 2.02
C ASP A 174 29.65 17.53 1.59
N LYS A 175 30.59 16.59 1.67
CA LYS A 175 30.29 15.18 1.40
C LYS A 175 29.34 14.56 2.41
N LEU A 176 29.47 14.91 3.69
CA LEU A 176 28.51 14.48 4.73
C LEU A 176 27.12 15.01 4.44
N CYS A 177 27.02 16.23 3.94
CA CYS A 177 25.74 16.84 3.59
C CYS A 177 25.09 16.21 2.36
N LEU A 178 25.87 15.74 1.39
CA LEU A 178 25.32 15.08 0.19
C LEU A 178 24.59 13.76 0.49
N ASP A 179 25.05 13.04 1.51
CA ASP A 179 24.55 11.69 1.83
C ASP A 179 23.79 11.64 3.17
N VAL A 180 23.42 12.78 3.74
CA VAL A 180 22.82 12.84 5.09
C VAL A 180 21.49 12.06 5.18
N SER A 181 20.71 12.01 4.11
CA SER A 181 19.47 11.22 4.06
C SER A 181 19.70 9.72 4.20
N LYS A 182 20.89 9.23 3.82
CA LYS A 182 21.27 7.81 3.95
C LYS A 182 21.54 7.39 5.39
N LEU A 183 21.64 8.35 6.32
CA LEU A 183 21.83 8.07 7.75
C LEU A 183 20.54 7.62 8.42
N LEU A 184 19.40 7.80 7.78
CA LEU A 184 18.12 7.29 8.23
C LEU A 184 17.87 5.87 7.71
N LEU A 185 17.09 5.10 8.48
CA LEU A 185 16.65 3.76 8.08
C LEU A 185 15.52 3.77 7.02
N LEU A 186 15.18 4.93 6.48
CA LEU A 186 14.26 5.10 5.36
C LEU A 186 15.03 5.60 4.11
N PRO A 187 15.94 4.82 3.53
CA PRO A 187 16.56 5.17 2.26
C PRO A 187 15.53 5.14 1.14
N ASN A 188 15.84 5.79 0.02
CA ASN A 188 14.96 5.87 -1.15
C ASN A 188 14.46 4.49 -1.63
N GLU A 189 15.31 3.45 -1.56
CA GLU A 189 14.92 2.07 -1.91
C GLU A 189 13.76 1.53 -1.08
N GLN A 190 13.62 1.96 0.18
CA GLN A 190 12.52 1.54 1.06
C GLN A 190 11.25 2.35 0.84
N LEU A 191 11.37 3.61 0.45
CA LEU A 191 10.24 4.40 -0.01
C LEU A 191 9.71 3.85 -1.34
N MET A 192 10.59 3.35 -2.21
CA MET A 192 10.23 2.66 -3.45
C MET A 192 9.50 1.33 -3.19
N SER A 193 9.75 0.65 -2.08
CA SER A 193 9.07 -0.61 -1.76
C SER A 193 7.55 -0.45 -1.56
N LEU A 194 7.06 0.75 -1.31
CA LEU A 194 5.62 1.05 -1.26
C LEU A 194 4.92 0.78 -2.60
N THR A 195 5.65 0.91 -3.72
CA THR A 195 5.14 0.69 -5.07
C THR A 195 5.34 -0.74 -5.59
N ALA A 196 5.84 -1.65 -4.74
CA ALA A 196 5.98 -3.05 -5.09
C ALA A 196 4.61 -3.72 -5.34
N LEU A 197 4.62 -4.78 -6.15
CA LEU A 197 3.44 -5.63 -6.36
C LEU A 197 3.33 -6.64 -5.22
N PHE A 198 2.25 -6.58 -4.48
CA PHE A 198 1.97 -7.49 -3.38
C PHE A 198 0.94 -8.54 -3.79
N PRO A 199 1.20 -9.84 -3.59
CA PRO A 199 0.23 -10.88 -3.90
C PRO A 199 -0.95 -10.80 -2.92
N VAL A 200 -2.17 -10.88 -3.47
CA VAL A 200 -3.43 -11.09 -2.73
C VAL A 200 -3.86 -12.54 -2.89
N THR A 201 -3.86 -13.01 -4.14
CA THR A 201 -4.02 -14.43 -4.51
C THR A 201 -2.97 -14.76 -5.58
N PRO A 202 -2.77 -16.04 -5.97
CA PRO A 202 -1.84 -16.39 -7.04
C PRO A 202 -2.09 -15.64 -8.36
N SER A 203 -3.33 -15.23 -8.64
CA SER A 203 -3.74 -14.53 -9.86
C SER A 203 -4.01 -13.04 -9.68
N CYS A 204 -4.07 -12.54 -8.45
CA CYS A 204 -4.39 -11.15 -8.14
C CYS A 204 -3.27 -10.51 -7.32
N GLN A 205 -2.79 -9.35 -7.76
CA GLN A 205 -1.76 -8.55 -7.11
C GLN A 205 -2.27 -7.13 -6.89
N LEU A 206 -1.76 -6.50 -5.84
CA LEU A 206 -2.08 -5.14 -5.44
C LEU A 206 -0.82 -4.28 -5.44
N GLN A 207 -0.96 -3.00 -5.77
CA GLN A 207 0.10 -2.00 -5.74
C GLN A 207 -0.43 -0.69 -5.16
N TYR A 208 0.40 0.00 -4.38
CA TYR A 208 0.11 1.33 -3.84
C TYR A 208 0.88 2.39 -4.62
N LEU A 209 0.19 3.37 -5.16
CA LEU A 209 0.79 4.44 -5.95
C LEU A 209 0.64 5.78 -5.22
N PRO A 210 1.72 6.47 -4.87
CA PRO A 210 1.67 7.84 -4.40
C PRO A 210 1.11 8.75 -5.51
N LEU A 211 0.11 9.57 -5.17
CA LEU A 211 -0.51 10.49 -6.14
C LEU A 211 0.12 11.89 -6.11
N ALA A 212 0.68 12.26 -4.97
CA ALA A 212 1.31 13.55 -4.75
C ALA A 212 2.43 13.42 -3.69
N ALA A 213 3.26 14.44 -3.61
CA ALA A 213 4.22 14.57 -2.52
C ALA A 213 3.50 14.56 -1.16
N PRO A 214 4.12 13.98 -0.11
CA PRO A 214 3.55 13.98 1.23
C PRO A 214 3.30 15.39 1.77
N VAL A 215 2.25 15.54 2.55
CA VAL A 215 1.90 16.80 3.21
C VAL A 215 2.49 16.81 4.62
N PHE A 216 3.29 17.84 4.91
CA PHE A 216 3.90 18.03 6.22
C PHE A 216 3.06 18.99 7.07
N SER A 217 2.59 18.51 8.21
CA SER A 217 1.76 19.28 9.14
C SER A 217 2.26 19.12 10.57
N LYS A 218 1.64 19.81 11.52
CA LYS A 218 1.93 19.61 12.96
C LYS A 218 1.51 18.21 13.45
N GLN A 219 0.58 17.57 12.76
CA GLN A 219 0.08 16.23 13.11
C GLN A 219 1.02 15.11 12.62
N GLY A 220 1.88 15.40 11.65
CA GLY A 220 2.80 14.43 11.06
C GLY A 220 2.97 14.62 9.56
N ILE A 221 3.43 13.56 8.92
CA ILE A 221 3.61 13.45 7.47
C ILE A 221 2.45 12.62 6.94
N ALA A 222 1.55 13.26 6.18
CA ALA A 222 0.44 12.60 5.54
C ALA A 222 0.79 12.21 4.10
N LEU A 223 0.56 10.94 3.76
CA LEU A 223 0.74 10.38 2.43
C LEU A 223 -0.60 9.87 1.90
N SER A 224 -0.98 10.33 0.71
CA SER A 224 -2.17 9.87 -0.01
C SER A 224 -1.77 8.89 -1.11
N LEU A 225 -2.41 7.72 -1.13
CA LEU A 225 -2.11 6.63 -2.03
C LEU A 225 -3.37 6.24 -2.82
N GLN A 226 -3.16 5.71 -4.00
CA GLN A 226 -4.16 5.01 -4.79
C GLN A 226 -3.77 3.54 -4.89
N THR A 227 -4.71 2.66 -4.61
CA THR A 227 -4.54 1.23 -4.90
C THR A 227 -4.83 0.93 -6.35
N THR A 228 -4.01 0.05 -6.92
CA THR A 228 -4.23 -0.54 -8.23
C THR A 228 -4.11 -2.06 -8.12
N PHE A 229 -4.93 -2.76 -8.88
CA PHE A 229 -4.94 -4.21 -8.90
C PHE A 229 -4.55 -4.73 -10.27
N GLN A 230 -3.85 -5.86 -10.29
CA GLN A 230 -3.51 -6.60 -11.50
C GLN A 230 -4.04 -8.02 -11.37
N VAL A 231 -4.72 -8.49 -12.40
CA VAL A 231 -5.20 -9.87 -12.51
C VAL A 231 -4.54 -10.52 -13.72
N ALA A 232 -3.86 -11.63 -13.50
CA ALA A 232 -3.07 -12.32 -14.51
C ALA A 232 -2.09 -11.39 -15.27
N GLY A 233 -1.51 -10.40 -14.55
CA GLY A 233 -0.57 -9.42 -15.10
C GLY A 233 -1.21 -8.23 -15.84
N ALA A 234 -2.53 -8.18 -15.96
CA ALA A 234 -3.24 -7.07 -16.57
C ALA A 234 -3.85 -6.14 -15.49
N ALA A 235 -3.73 -4.83 -15.67
CA ALA A 235 -4.37 -3.87 -14.78
C ALA A 235 -5.89 -3.98 -14.84
N VAL A 236 -6.53 -4.00 -13.68
CA VAL A 236 -7.99 -4.06 -13.57
C VAL A 236 -8.54 -2.64 -13.45
N PRO A 237 -9.34 -2.17 -14.42
CA PRO A 237 -10.01 -0.88 -14.28
C PRO A 237 -11.04 -0.96 -13.16
N VAL A 238 -11.03 0.00 -12.26
CA VAL A 238 -11.97 0.05 -11.14
C VAL A 238 -13.38 0.35 -11.65
N PRO A 239 -14.42 -0.40 -11.21
CA PRO A 239 -15.78 -0.27 -11.75
C PRO A 239 -16.49 1.03 -11.35
N VAL A 240 -16.03 1.66 -10.28
CA VAL A 240 -16.61 2.87 -9.70
C VAL A 240 -15.54 3.93 -9.62
N SER A 241 -15.85 5.14 -10.09
CA SER A 241 -14.96 6.28 -9.89
C SER A 241 -14.71 6.48 -8.41
N PRO A 242 -13.44 6.58 -7.96
CA PRO A 242 -13.14 6.79 -6.55
C PRO A 242 -13.78 8.11 -6.08
N VAL A 243 -14.45 8.05 -4.95
CA VAL A 243 -14.81 9.26 -4.21
C VAL A 243 -13.51 9.83 -3.64
N PRO A 244 -13.22 11.14 -3.79
CA PRO A 244 -12.03 11.72 -3.24
C PRO A 244 -11.94 11.43 -1.73
N PHE A 245 -10.90 10.71 -1.34
CA PHE A 245 -10.64 10.34 0.04
C PHE A 245 -9.47 11.16 0.55
N SER A 246 -9.64 11.83 1.68
CA SER A 246 -8.55 12.45 2.42
C SER A 246 -8.34 11.69 3.73
N VAL A 247 -7.08 11.46 4.09
CA VAL A 247 -6.77 10.87 5.38
C VAL A 247 -7.36 11.77 6.46
N PRO A 248 -8.21 11.25 7.37
CA PRO A 248 -8.90 12.07 8.37
C PRO A 248 -7.91 12.81 9.27
N GLU A 249 -8.25 14.03 9.66
CA GLU A 249 -7.48 14.76 10.66
C GLU A 249 -7.55 14.00 12.01
N LEU A 250 -6.38 13.75 12.57
CA LEU A 250 -6.27 13.01 13.82
C LEU A 250 -6.52 13.92 15.01
N ALA A 251 -7.14 13.38 16.05
CA ALA A 251 -7.11 14.03 17.35
C ALA A 251 -5.65 14.21 17.81
N SER A 252 -5.33 15.38 18.35
CA SER A 252 -3.97 15.83 18.71
C SER A 252 -3.20 14.94 19.68
N SER A 253 -3.79 13.84 20.16
CA SER A 253 -3.28 12.95 21.20
C SER A 253 -3.02 11.51 20.74
N SER A 254 -2.74 11.28 19.45
CA SER A 254 -2.40 9.93 19.01
C SER A 254 -1.11 9.44 19.66
N THR A 255 -1.18 8.27 20.30
CA THR A 255 -0.03 7.58 20.91
C THR A 255 0.64 6.60 19.94
N SER A 256 0.16 6.51 18.70
CA SER A 256 0.66 5.59 17.68
C SER A 256 1.77 6.22 16.83
N HIS A 257 2.70 5.40 16.34
CA HIS A 257 3.76 5.84 15.43
C HIS A 257 3.24 6.13 14.02
N LEU A 258 2.30 5.32 13.55
CA LEU A 258 1.71 5.39 12.22
C LEU A 258 0.20 5.14 12.32
N ILE A 259 -0.57 5.84 11.50
CA ILE A 259 -1.99 5.60 11.35
C ILE A 259 -2.28 5.43 9.87
N LEU A 260 -2.74 4.25 9.48
CA LEU A 260 -3.20 4.00 8.13
C LEU A 260 -4.69 4.26 8.04
N ALA A 261 -5.14 4.67 6.87
CA ALA A 261 -6.53 4.91 6.56
C ALA A 261 -6.87 4.25 5.22
N LEU A 262 -7.93 3.44 5.21
CA LEU A 262 -8.41 2.68 4.05
C LEU A 262 -9.87 3.03 3.81
N SER A 263 -10.20 3.55 2.63
CA SER A 263 -11.60 3.92 2.30
C SER A 263 -12.45 2.69 1.97
N GLU A 264 -13.75 2.85 2.00
CA GLU A 264 -14.69 1.84 1.50
C GLU A 264 -14.40 1.45 0.04
N HIS A 265 -13.94 2.42 -0.76
CA HIS A 265 -13.55 2.19 -2.15
C HIS A 265 -12.36 1.22 -2.27
N PHE A 266 -11.39 1.25 -1.35
CA PHE A 266 -10.29 0.29 -1.30
C PHE A 266 -10.81 -1.15 -1.22
N TYR A 267 -11.73 -1.42 -0.30
CA TYR A 267 -12.31 -2.76 -0.11
C TYR A 267 -13.19 -3.17 -1.30
N THR A 268 -13.99 -2.24 -1.83
CA THR A 268 -14.82 -2.49 -3.01
C THR A 268 -13.96 -2.85 -4.21
N SER A 269 -12.84 -2.14 -4.43
CA SER A 269 -11.89 -2.41 -5.50
C SER A 269 -11.17 -3.76 -5.32
N LEU A 270 -10.84 -4.13 -4.08
CA LEU A 270 -10.26 -5.42 -3.74
C LEU A 270 -11.21 -6.56 -4.16
N TYR A 271 -12.46 -6.53 -3.67
CA TYR A 271 -13.44 -7.57 -3.97
C TYR A 271 -13.79 -7.64 -5.46
N PHE A 272 -13.87 -6.51 -6.14
CA PHE A 272 -14.04 -6.46 -7.59
C PHE A 272 -12.88 -7.15 -8.32
N SER A 273 -11.65 -6.92 -7.89
CA SER A 273 -10.47 -7.53 -8.50
C SER A 273 -10.41 -9.03 -8.25
N LEU A 274 -10.85 -9.49 -7.09
CA LEU A 274 -11.02 -10.90 -6.77
C LEU A 274 -12.11 -11.56 -7.62
N GLU A 275 -13.22 -10.86 -7.88
CA GLU A 275 -14.24 -11.31 -8.84
C GLU A 275 -13.63 -11.51 -10.22
N ARG A 276 -12.89 -10.54 -10.73
CA ARG A 276 -12.22 -10.62 -12.04
C ARG A 276 -11.17 -11.73 -12.11
N ALA A 277 -10.57 -12.06 -10.96
CA ALA A 277 -9.65 -13.20 -10.84
C ALA A 277 -10.37 -14.56 -10.76
N GLY A 278 -11.72 -14.59 -10.78
CA GLY A 278 -12.51 -15.81 -10.66
C GLY A 278 -12.58 -16.39 -9.25
N ALA A 279 -12.18 -15.62 -8.23
CA ALA A 279 -12.12 -16.09 -6.84
C ALA A 279 -13.49 -16.44 -6.26
N PHE A 280 -14.59 -15.97 -6.86
CA PHE A 280 -15.96 -16.23 -6.41
C PHE A 280 -16.70 -17.32 -7.22
N ASN A 281 -15.99 -18.02 -8.10
CA ASN A 281 -16.54 -19.18 -8.77
C ASN A 281 -16.39 -20.39 -7.85
N MET A 282 -17.47 -20.79 -7.20
CA MET A 282 -17.42 -21.85 -6.19
C MET A 282 -18.39 -22.99 -6.50
N THR A 283 -17.98 -24.19 -6.12
CA THR A 283 -18.85 -25.36 -6.11
C THR A 283 -19.21 -25.69 -4.66
N ILE A 284 -20.50 -25.66 -4.35
CA ILE A 284 -21.03 -25.95 -3.02
C ILE A 284 -21.55 -27.38 -3.00
N PRO A 285 -20.98 -28.29 -2.20
CA PRO A 285 -21.50 -29.64 -2.06
C PRO A 285 -22.85 -29.60 -1.34
N SER A 286 -23.75 -30.46 -1.76
CA SER A 286 -25.07 -30.64 -1.13
C SER A 286 -25.21 -32.05 -0.58
N VAL A 287 -25.94 -32.20 0.50
CA VAL A 287 -26.34 -33.52 1.03
C VAL A 287 -27.53 -34.10 0.28
N LEU A 288 -28.13 -33.30 -0.61
CA LEU A 288 -29.30 -33.75 -1.41
C LEU A 288 -28.86 -34.60 -2.59
N THR A 289 -29.74 -35.48 -2.98
CA THR A 289 -29.64 -36.29 -4.23
C THR A 289 -30.85 -36.01 -5.11
N THR A 290 -30.77 -36.43 -6.39
CA THR A 290 -31.92 -36.30 -7.32
C THR A 290 -33.15 -37.01 -6.80
N ALA A 291 -32.99 -38.17 -6.14
CA ALA A 291 -34.12 -38.92 -5.56
C ALA A 291 -34.75 -38.18 -4.37
N THR A 292 -33.93 -37.61 -3.45
CA THR A 292 -34.44 -36.84 -2.32
C THR A 292 -35.10 -35.54 -2.77
N LEU A 293 -34.54 -34.88 -3.77
CA LEU A 293 -35.08 -33.64 -4.32
C LEU A 293 -36.38 -33.88 -5.10
N ALA A 294 -36.52 -35.04 -5.81
CA ALA A 294 -37.74 -35.42 -6.52
C ALA A 294 -38.96 -35.60 -5.60
N GLN A 295 -38.75 -35.87 -4.29
CA GLN A 295 -39.85 -35.93 -3.31
C GLN A 295 -40.46 -34.56 -3.04
N LYS A 296 -39.67 -33.48 -3.24
CA LYS A 296 -40.10 -32.09 -3.02
C LYS A 296 -40.44 -31.38 -4.34
N ILE A 297 -39.69 -31.69 -5.41
CA ILE A 297 -39.85 -31.14 -6.75
C ILE A 297 -40.00 -32.34 -7.70
N THR A 298 -41.22 -32.76 -7.91
CA THR A 298 -41.54 -34.04 -8.64
C THR A 298 -40.98 -34.08 -10.04
N GLN A 299 -40.85 -32.93 -10.73
CA GLN A 299 -40.30 -32.84 -12.09
C GLN A 299 -38.82 -33.26 -12.17
N VAL A 300 -38.05 -33.16 -11.06
CA VAL A 300 -36.65 -33.62 -11.03
C VAL A 300 -36.55 -35.11 -11.29
N GLY A 301 -37.50 -35.91 -10.78
CA GLY A 301 -37.56 -37.33 -11.02
C GLY A 301 -37.81 -37.71 -12.49
N SER A 302 -38.37 -36.79 -13.28
CA SER A 302 -38.57 -36.99 -14.73
C SER A 302 -37.31 -36.68 -15.54
N LEU A 303 -36.37 -35.90 -14.98
CA LEU A 303 -35.12 -35.55 -15.64
C LEU A 303 -34.01 -36.56 -15.42
N TYR A 304 -34.03 -37.23 -14.26
CA TYR A 304 -32.97 -38.14 -13.84
C TYR A 304 -33.57 -39.51 -13.47
N HIS A 305 -33.06 -40.55 -14.11
CA HIS A 305 -33.46 -41.95 -13.83
C HIS A 305 -32.61 -42.60 -12.74
N GLU A 306 -31.43 -42.00 -12.48
CA GLU A 306 -30.49 -42.48 -11.47
C GLU A 306 -30.44 -41.50 -10.30
N ASP A 307 -30.13 -42.02 -9.12
CA ASP A 307 -29.92 -41.20 -7.93
C ASP A 307 -28.50 -40.59 -7.94
N LEU A 308 -28.41 -39.34 -8.33
CA LEU A 308 -27.17 -38.60 -8.48
C LEU A 308 -27.02 -37.54 -7.37
N PRO A 309 -25.79 -37.24 -6.91
CA PRO A 309 -25.56 -36.14 -5.97
C PRO A 309 -25.90 -34.80 -6.61
N ILE A 310 -26.58 -33.96 -5.85
CA ILE A 310 -26.85 -32.56 -6.22
C ILE A 310 -25.61 -31.71 -5.93
N MET A 311 -25.25 -30.89 -6.88
CA MET A 311 -24.17 -29.91 -6.79
C MET A 311 -24.71 -28.50 -7.06
N LEU A 312 -24.19 -27.54 -6.33
CA LEU A 312 -24.50 -26.14 -6.52
C LEU A 312 -23.24 -25.43 -7.07
N SER A 313 -23.38 -24.75 -8.18
CA SER A 313 -22.31 -23.90 -8.74
C SER A 313 -22.72 -22.44 -8.59
N ALA A 314 -22.00 -21.69 -7.76
CA ALA A 314 -22.30 -20.30 -7.50
C ALA A 314 -21.31 -19.39 -8.24
N VAL A 315 -21.86 -18.38 -8.92
CA VAL A 315 -21.12 -17.34 -9.62
C VAL A 315 -21.71 -15.96 -9.27
N LEU A 316 -20.87 -14.92 -9.26
CA LEU A 316 -21.38 -13.57 -9.07
C LEU A 316 -22.18 -13.10 -10.30
N ARG A 317 -23.38 -12.54 -10.08
CA ARG A 317 -24.20 -11.89 -11.11
C ARG A 317 -23.95 -10.37 -11.21
N SER A 318 -23.39 -9.78 -10.17
CA SER A 318 -22.92 -8.40 -10.16
C SER A 318 -21.81 -8.23 -9.14
N SER A 319 -21.01 -7.17 -9.29
CA SER A 319 -19.87 -6.91 -8.43
C SER A 319 -20.24 -6.80 -6.95
N PRO A 320 -19.43 -7.38 -6.05
CA PRO A 320 -19.59 -7.28 -4.62
C PRO A 320 -19.57 -5.82 -4.15
N ARG A 321 -20.27 -5.51 -3.07
CA ARG A 321 -20.27 -4.18 -2.46
C ARG A 321 -19.89 -4.28 -0.99
N VAL A 322 -18.88 -3.52 -0.60
CA VAL A 322 -18.53 -3.33 0.81
C VAL A 322 -19.31 -2.14 1.34
N MET A 323 -19.71 -2.21 2.59
CA MET A 323 -20.35 -1.14 3.34
C MET A 323 -19.63 -0.97 4.66
N LEU A 324 -19.16 0.23 4.93
CA LEU A 324 -18.54 0.62 6.19
C LEU A 324 -19.46 1.58 6.93
N GLU A 325 -19.89 1.16 8.10
CA GLU A 325 -20.67 1.95 9.06
C GLU A 325 -19.88 2.07 10.36
N GLU A 326 -20.33 2.91 11.28
CA GLU A 326 -19.63 3.07 12.54
C GLU A 326 -19.59 1.75 13.32
N GLY A 327 -18.37 1.22 13.52
CA GLY A 327 -18.14 -0.05 14.24
C GLY A 327 -18.51 -1.31 13.45
N ARG A 328 -18.94 -1.23 12.20
CA ARG A 328 -19.41 -2.37 11.41
C ARG A 328 -18.88 -2.32 9.98
N ALA A 329 -18.41 -3.47 9.51
CA ALA A 329 -18.11 -3.70 8.10
C ALA A 329 -18.97 -4.86 7.57
N ALA A 330 -19.56 -4.71 6.41
CA ALA A 330 -20.37 -5.74 5.77
C ALA A 330 -20.07 -5.84 4.28
N LEU A 331 -20.25 -7.03 3.73
CA LEU A 331 -20.10 -7.33 2.31
C LEU A 331 -21.43 -7.84 1.75
N LYS A 332 -21.91 -7.21 0.68
CA LYS A 332 -23.04 -7.69 -0.11
C LYS A 332 -22.55 -8.46 -1.31
N LEU A 333 -23.00 -9.70 -1.43
CA LEU A 333 -22.76 -10.61 -2.53
C LEU A 333 -24.06 -10.86 -3.29
N PHE A 334 -24.00 -10.77 -4.59
CA PHE A 334 -25.11 -11.03 -5.49
C PHE A 334 -24.77 -12.26 -6.35
N LEU A 335 -25.24 -13.43 -5.96
CA LEU A 335 -24.91 -14.70 -6.56
C LEU A 335 -26.01 -15.21 -7.47
N THR A 336 -25.63 -15.93 -8.52
CA THR A 336 -26.48 -16.90 -9.19
C THR A 336 -25.98 -18.28 -8.83
N VAL A 337 -26.82 -19.08 -8.20
CA VAL A 337 -26.52 -20.45 -7.81
C VAL A 337 -27.22 -21.40 -8.80
N HIS A 338 -26.43 -22.09 -9.59
CA HIS A 338 -26.90 -23.13 -10.50
C HIS A 338 -26.97 -24.47 -9.76
N ILE A 339 -28.12 -25.08 -9.74
CA ILE A 339 -28.38 -26.33 -9.05
C ILE A 339 -28.54 -27.40 -10.13
N GLY A 340 -27.77 -28.45 -10.04
CA GLY A 340 -27.73 -29.50 -11.05
C GLY A 340 -27.20 -30.81 -10.49
N ALA A 341 -27.14 -31.82 -11.34
CA ALA A 341 -26.59 -33.14 -11.05
C ALA A 341 -25.73 -33.60 -12.21
N GLY A 342 -24.90 -34.62 -11.96
CA GLY A 342 -24.03 -35.23 -12.97
C GLY A 342 -22.54 -34.91 -12.71
N SER A 343 -21.69 -35.90 -13.02
CA SER A 343 -20.25 -35.82 -12.97
C SER A 343 -19.67 -36.79 -14.03
N PRO A 344 -18.82 -36.31 -14.98
CA PRO A 344 -18.24 -34.99 -15.09
C PRO A 344 -19.13 -33.90 -15.71
N ASP A 345 -20.25 -34.26 -16.34
CA ASP A 345 -21.12 -33.35 -17.09
C ASP A 345 -22.18 -32.75 -16.16
N PHE A 346 -21.86 -31.66 -15.48
CA PHE A 346 -22.81 -30.91 -14.67
C PHE A 346 -23.92 -30.31 -15.51
N GLN A 347 -25.17 -30.78 -15.28
CA GLN A 347 -26.37 -30.24 -15.94
C GLN A 347 -27.24 -29.50 -14.93
N SER A 348 -27.31 -28.17 -15.09
CA SER A 348 -28.18 -27.34 -14.27
C SER A 348 -29.62 -27.46 -14.73
N PHE A 349 -30.54 -27.74 -13.80
CA PHE A 349 -31.98 -27.77 -14.03
C PHE A 349 -32.73 -26.64 -13.28
N LEU A 350 -32.05 -25.96 -12.36
CA LEU A 350 -32.58 -24.86 -11.55
C LEU A 350 -31.51 -23.81 -11.31
N SER A 351 -31.85 -22.56 -11.43
CA SER A 351 -30.99 -21.44 -11.07
C SER A 351 -31.71 -20.52 -10.08
N VAL A 352 -30.99 -20.14 -9.04
CA VAL A 352 -31.49 -19.31 -7.93
C VAL A 352 -30.62 -18.07 -7.82
N SER A 353 -31.24 -16.91 -7.70
CA SER A 353 -30.54 -15.69 -7.26
C SER A 353 -30.45 -15.71 -5.76
N ALA A 354 -29.24 -15.53 -5.23
CA ALA A 354 -28.97 -15.41 -3.80
C ALA A 354 -28.32 -14.07 -3.50
N ASP A 355 -29.00 -13.25 -2.70
CA ASP A 355 -28.51 -11.99 -2.19
C ASP A 355 -28.07 -12.21 -0.75
N VAL A 356 -26.76 -12.12 -0.50
CA VAL A 356 -26.16 -12.47 0.79
C VAL A 356 -25.44 -11.24 1.37
N THR A 357 -25.78 -10.87 2.59
CA THR A 357 -25.04 -9.86 3.36
C THR A 357 -24.26 -10.57 4.46
N ALA A 358 -22.94 -10.45 4.39
CA ALA A 358 -22.00 -11.04 5.35
C ALA A 358 -21.33 -9.95 6.17
N GLY A 359 -21.34 -10.06 7.50
CA GLY A 359 -20.52 -9.23 8.37
C GLY A 359 -19.04 -9.55 8.18
N LEU A 360 -18.20 -8.53 8.14
CA LEU A 360 -16.75 -8.67 8.04
C LEU A 360 -16.08 -8.36 9.37
N GLN A 361 -15.12 -9.18 9.75
CA GLN A 361 -14.20 -8.94 10.84
C GLN A 361 -12.83 -8.56 10.25
N LEU A 362 -12.34 -7.38 10.66
CA LEU A 362 -11.06 -6.84 10.22
C LEU A 362 -10.05 -6.91 11.36
N SER A 363 -8.86 -7.42 11.09
CA SER A 363 -7.74 -7.43 12.03
C SER A 363 -6.43 -7.26 11.27
N VAL A 364 -5.34 -7.01 11.98
CA VAL A 364 -4.01 -6.91 11.34
C VAL A 364 -3.07 -7.90 12.01
N SER A 365 -2.36 -8.66 11.18
CA SER A 365 -1.27 -9.55 11.60
C SER A 365 -0.01 -9.18 10.82
N ASP A 366 1.07 -8.90 11.52
CA ASP A 366 2.32 -8.37 10.99
C ASP A 366 2.10 -7.10 10.15
N THR A 367 2.11 -7.21 8.84
CA THR A 367 1.90 -6.11 7.89
C THR A 367 0.70 -6.36 6.97
N ARG A 368 -0.18 -7.30 7.35
CA ARG A 368 -1.32 -7.70 6.52
C ARG A 368 -2.65 -7.44 7.21
N MET A 369 -3.58 -6.87 6.48
CA MET A 369 -4.99 -6.81 6.86
C MET A 369 -5.60 -8.19 6.65
N MET A 370 -6.01 -8.83 7.73
CA MET A 370 -6.78 -10.06 7.73
C MET A 370 -8.26 -9.71 7.67
N ILE A 371 -8.94 -10.28 6.70
CA ILE A 371 -10.37 -10.07 6.47
C ILE A 371 -11.04 -11.43 6.57
N SER A 372 -11.93 -11.60 7.52
CA SER A 372 -12.70 -12.83 7.67
C SER A 372 -14.19 -12.52 7.74
N THR A 373 -15.00 -13.52 7.40
CA THR A 373 -16.45 -13.43 7.46
C THR A 373 -16.91 -13.77 8.87
N ALA A 374 -17.60 -12.87 9.54
CA ALA A 374 -18.08 -13.09 10.90
C ALA A 374 -19.37 -13.92 10.92
N VAL A 375 -20.41 -13.39 10.30
CA VAL A 375 -21.77 -14.00 10.31
C VAL A 375 -22.48 -13.58 9.02
N ILE A 376 -23.32 -14.45 8.48
CA ILE A 376 -24.33 -14.05 7.49
C ILE A 376 -25.42 -13.30 8.24
N GLU A 377 -25.57 -12.03 7.93
CA GLU A 377 -26.55 -11.14 8.58
C GLU A 377 -27.91 -11.23 7.91
N ASP A 378 -27.92 -11.42 6.59
CA ASP A 378 -29.11 -11.51 5.77
C ASP A 378 -28.84 -12.35 4.53
N ALA A 379 -29.82 -13.14 4.11
CA ALA A 379 -29.74 -13.92 2.89
C ALA A 379 -31.13 -14.17 2.30
N GLU A 380 -31.35 -13.74 1.07
CA GLU A 380 -32.59 -13.90 0.34
C GLU A 380 -32.37 -14.79 -0.89
N LEU A 381 -33.26 -15.76 -1.10
CA LEU A 381 -33.25 -16.60 -2.29
C LEU A 381 -34.47 -16.33 -3.16
N SER A 382 -34.27 -16.22 -4.45
CA SER A 382 -35.34 -16.07 -5.43
C SER A 382 -35.10 -16.94 -6.68
N LEU A 383 -36.16 -17.40 -7.32
CA LEU A 383 -36.06 -18.20 -8.53
C LEU A 383 -35.57 -17.35 -9.70
N ALA A 384 -34.45 -17.73 -10.32
CA ALA A 384 -33.90 -17.07 -11.50
C ALA A 384 -34.32 -17.79 -12.79
N ALA A 385 -34.17 -19.12 -12.84
CA ALA A 385 -34.58 -19.96 -13.98
C ALA A 385 -34.88 -21.37 -13.51
N SER A 386 -35.82 -22.07 -14.20
CA SER A 386 -36.19 -23.41 -13.84
C SER A 386 -36.60 -24.23 -15.06
N ASN A 387 -36.02 -25.42 -15.21
CA ASN A 387 -36.45 -26.46 -16.15
C ASN A 387 -37.39 -27.47 -15.51
N VAL A 388 -37.67 -27.30 -14.19
CA VAL A 388 -38.52 -28.20 -13.40
C VAL A 388 -39.83 -27.53 -12.96
N GLY A 389 -40.26 -26.49 -13.68
CA GLY A 389 -41.47 -25.73 -13.38
C GLY A 389 -41.28 -24.67 -12.29
N LEU A 390 -42.38 -24.16 -11.76
CA LEU A 390 -42.38 -23.14 -10.73
C LEU A 390 -42.00 -23.76 -9.39
N VAL A 391 -40.95 -23.23 -8.76
CA VAL A 391 -40.53 -23.63 -7.41
C VAL A 391 -40.78 -22.45 -6.45
N PRO A 392 -41.58 -22.61 -5.40
CA PRO A 392 -41.86 -21.55 -4.43
C PRO A 392 -40.58 -21.09 -3.68
N ALA A 393 -40.47 -19.80 -3.39
CA ALA A 393 -39.33 -19.25 -2.67
C ALA A 393 -39.08 -19.94 -1.31
N ALA A 394 -40.13 -20.20 -0.55
CA ALA A 394 -40.02 -20.91 0.73
C ALA A 394 -39.38 -22.31 0.61
N LEU A 395 -39.60 -23.00 -0.50
CA LEU A 395 -38.98 -24.30 -0.76
C LEU A 395 -37.50 -24.15 -1.17
N LEU A 396 -37.16 -23.07 -1.90
CA LEU A 396 -35.78 -22.77 -2.24
C LEU A 396 -34.97 -22.46 -0.97
N GLU A 397 -35.53 -21.67 -0.06
CA GLU A 397 -34.93 -21.36 1.25
C GLU A 397 -34.74 -22.63 2.08
N GLU A 398 -35.79 -23.46 2.21
CA GLU A 398 -35.72 -24.73 2.94
C GLU A 398 -34.56 -25.62 2.45
N LEU A 399 -34.37 -25.71 1.15
CA LEU A 399 -33.44 -26.66 0.55
C LEU A 399 -32.00 -26.10 0.40
N PHE A 400 -31.84 -24.83 0.10
CA PHE A 400 -30.57 -24.29 -0.38
C PHE A 400 -29.99 -23.15 0.46
N LEU A 401 -30.77 -22.53 1.37
CA LEU A 401 -30.29 -21.43 2.19
C LEU A 401 -29.16 -21.88 3.12
N ALA A 402 -29.33 -22.99 3.83
CA ALA A 402 -28.33 -23.48 4.78
C ALA A 402 -26.98 -23.82 4.11
N PRO A 403 -26.90 -24.56 3.00
CA PRO A 403 -25.65 -24.78 2.28
C PRO A 403 -24.98 -23.48 1.82
N VAL A 404 -25.75 -22.52 1.30
CA VAL A 404 -25.20 -21.22 0.87
C VAL A 404 -24.62 -20.46 2.05
N CYS A 405 -25.39 -20.32 3.16
CA CYS A 405 -24.94 -19.59 4.34
C CYS A 405 -23.74 -20.22 5.07
N GLN A 406 -23.54 -21.54 4.92
CA GLN A 406 -22.39 -22.22 5.52
C GLN A 406 -21.15 -22.15 4.65
N GLN A 407 -21.30 -22.29 3.33
CA GLN A 407 -20.16 -22.43 2.42
C GLN A 407 -19.61 -21.10 1.95
N VAL A 408 -20.45 -20.07 1.78
CA VAL A 408 -19.99 -18.75 1.32
C VAL A 408 -18.97 -18.13 2.26
N PRO A 409 -19.18 -18.07 3.60
CA PRO A 409 -18.18 -17.57 4.53
C PRO A 409 -16.86 -18.35 4.48
N ALA A 410 -16.94 -19.69 4.55
CA ALA A 410 -15.76 -20.55 4.52
C ALA A 410 -14.91 -20.35 3.25
N TRP A 411 -15.58 -20.19 2.11
CA TRP A 411 -14.92 -19.91 0.85
C TRP A 411 -14.24 -18.55 0.84
N MET A 412 -14.91 -17.52 1.34
CA MET A 412 -14.33 -16.16 1.41
C MET A 412 -13.10 -16.13 2.31
N ASP A 413 -13.17 -16.78 3.46
CA ASP A 413 -12.04 -16.89 4.39
C ASP A 413 -10.86 -17.63 3.75
N ASP A 414 -11.11 -18.63 2.92
CA ASP A 414 -10.07 -19.34 2.17
C ASP A 414 -9.42 -18.46 1.09
N VAL A 415 -10.20 -17.68 0.35
CA VAL A 415 -9.70 -16.75 -0.67
C VAL A 415 -8.81 -15.65 -0.07
N LEU A 416 -9.15 -15.15 1.12
CA LEU A 416 -8.43 -14.06 1.81
C LEU A 416 -7.55 -14.54 2.97
N ARG A 417 -7.30 -15.85 3.08
CA ARG A 417 -6.53 -16.46 4.18
C ARG A 417 -5.15 -15.84 4.38
N GLU A 418 -4.47 -15.49 3.30
CA GLU A 418 -3.14 -14.87 3.35
C GLU A 418 -3.18 -13.39 3.75
N GLY A 419 -4.37 -12.80 3.82
CA GLY A 419 -4.55 -11.38 4.08
C GLY A 419 -4.06 -10.47 2.95
N VAL A 420 -4.31 -9.18 3.12
CA VAL A 420 -3.94 -8.13 2.15
C VAL A 420 -2.80 -7.30 2.73
N HIS A 421 -1.69 -7.20 2.02
CA HIS A 421 -0.57 -6.38 2.46
C HIS A 421 -0.96 -4.92 2.61
N LEU A 422 -0.65 -4.36 3.77
CA LEU A 422 -0.77 -2.92 4.03
C LEU A 422 0.47 -2.18 3.53
N PRO A 423 0.37 -0.89 3.18
CA PRO A 423 1.54 -0.12 2.80
C PRO A 423 2.49 0.03 3.99
N HIS A 424 3.71 -0.51 3.91
CA HIS A 424 4.69 -0.47 4.99
C HIS A 424 6.12 -0.34 4.46
N PRO A 425 7.03 0.28 5.22
CA PRO A 425 8.45 0.27 4.91
C PRO A 425 9.03 -1.14 5.14
N SER A 426 9.82 -1.66 4.21
CA SER A 426 10.27 -3.06 4.17
C SER A 426 11.05 -3.57 5.39
N ARG A 427 11.58 -2.67 6.23
CA ARG A 427 12.34 -3.04 7.44
C ARG A 427 11.53 -2.99 8.74
N PHE A 428 10.23 -2.71 8.65
CA PHE A 428 9.38 -2.55 9.82
C PHE A 428 8.21 -3.52 9.77
N THR A 429 7.79 -3.96 10.95
CA THR A 429 6.51 -4.62 11.18
C THR A 429 5.64 -3.73 12.04
N TYR A 430 4.35 -4.03 12.11
CA TYR A 430 3.39 -3.33 12.94
C TYR A 430 3.21 -4.04 14.28
N THR A 431 3.14 -3.27 15.36
CA THR A 431 2.82 -3.72 16.71
C THR A 431 1.78 -2.82 17.33
N ASP A 432 1.13 -3.29 18.41
CA ASP A 432 0.08 -2.54 19.11
C ASP A 432 -0.99 -2.01 18.16
N VAL A 433 -1.41 -2.87 17.23
CA VAL A 433 -2.34 -2.51 16.18
C VAL A 433 -3.76 -2.57 16.69
N SER A 434 -4.54 -1.55 16.39
CA SER A 434 -6.00 -1.59 16.50
C SER A 434 -6.65 -1.29 15.15
N VAL A 435 -7.86 -1.78 14.95
CA VAL A 435 -8.65 -1.51 13.76
C VAL A 435 -9.92 -0.82 14.20
N VAL A 436 -10.15 0.38 13.72
CA VAL A 436 -11.33 1.19 14.04
C VAL A 436 -12.11 1.43 12.76
N ILE A 437 -13.33 0.92 12.73
CA ILE A 437 -14.22 1.05 11.57
C ILE A 437 -15.09 2.29 11.79
N HIS A 438 -14.98 3.22 10.86
CA HIS A 438 -15.82 4.42 10.77
C HIS A 438 -16.72 4.33 9.54
N LYS A 439 -17.65 5.23 9.45
CA LYS A 439 -18.46 5.38 8.24
C LYS A 439 -17.55 5.76 7.06
N ASP A 440 -17.61 4.97 6.00
CA ASP A 440 -16.90 5.13 4.73
C ASP A 440 -15.37 4.86 4.77
N TYR A 441 -14.76 4.57 5.95
CA TYR A 441 -13.33 4.26 6.05
C TYR A 441 -12.95 3.45 7.31
N VAL A 442 -11.76 2.87 7.27
CA VAL A 442 -11.15 2.15 8.39
C VAL A 442 -9.85 2.84 8.78
N LEU A 443 -9.63 3.10 10.06
CA LEU A 443 -8.35 3.53 10.62
C LEU A 443 -7.61 2.34 11.24
N VAL A 444 -6.29 2.33 11.04
CA VAL A 444 -5.38 1.33 11.59
C VAL A 444 -4.22 2.05 12.29
N PRO A 445 -4.43 2.55 13.52
CA PRO A 445 -3.34 3.04 14.35
C PRO A 445 -2.42 1.89 14.77
N CYS A 446 -1.11 2.07 14.62
CA CYS A 446 -0.11 1.07 14.92
C CYS A 446 1.24 1.67 15.31
N ASN A 447 2.07 0.85 15.96
CA ASN A 447 3.46 1.18 16.24
C ASN A 447 4.37 0.45 15.24
N LEU A 448 5.47 1.12 14.89
CA LEU A 448 6.52 0.54 14.07
C LEU A 448 7.49 -0.24 14.95
N LYS A 449 7.91 -1.42 14.49
CA LYS A 449 8.98 -2.21 15.09
C LYS A 449 10.00 -2.58 14.02
N LEU A 450 11.26 -2.19 14.24
CA LEU A 450 12.35 -2.55 13.34
C LEU A 450 12.57 -4.07 13.35
N GLN A 451 12.58 -4.68 12.19
CA GLN A 451 12.92 -6.09 12.03
C GLN A 451 14.41 -6.27 12.29
N SER A 452 14.77 -7.17 13.20
CA SER A 452 16.15 -7.61 13.35
C SER A 452 16.56 -8.37 12.10
N THR A 453 17.46 -7.80 11.31
CA THR A 453 18.11 -8.55 10.23
C THR A 453 18.87 -9.70 10.92
N MET A 454 18.42 -10.93 10.75
CA MET A 454 19.29 -12.07 11.08
C MET A 454 20.49 -11.96 10.14
N ALA A 455 21.66 -11.71 10.75
CA ALA A 455 22.95 -11.66 10.05
C ALA A 455 23.33 -13.05 9.54
#